data_7616e057c84387289b54db8e16e3cf59
#
_entry.id   7616e057c84387289b54db8e16e3cf59
#
_cell.length_a   1.000
_cell.length_b   1.000
_cell.length_c   1.000
_cell.angle_alpha   90.00
_cell.angle_beta   90.00
_cell.angle_gamma   90.00
#
_symmetry.space_group_name_H-M   'P 1'
#
loop_
_entity.id
_entity.type
_entity.pdbx_description
1 polymer ?
#
loop_
_entity_poly.entity_id
_entity_poly.type
_entity_poly.pdbx_seq_one_letter_code
_entity_poly.pdbx_strand_id
1 'polypeptide(L)'
;MPVPDPSLTDLVAAFAHPGADLALLLCDRHPADRPALRVVDAELRTTTVTYGELADRSRRLAGAMRRLGVGEGDRVATLMAKSAEHVVTLLATWRLGAVHVPLFTAFQSEAIAARTAHAALVVADAGQLPKLLPPVRGGAPAPPVVVNGAPGGADGAYGAEPAPPGTHGFRDLEAGPPLTPATLAVGGDAPFVDLYTSGTTGRPKAVTVPVRATAAFAAYQRHGLDHRPDDVFWNLADPAWGYGLYQAVIGPLALGLTTTLLRARFDPELTVRALTGLGVTNFAAAPTAYRVLRNALGDSPVRTSLRACSSAGEPLPPDLAPWARRVLGADLYDHYGQSELGMVAGQAWDVASVAGAAPSEVRAFPGWTLAVLDAETGRETVGGTGLLAVDVARSPLMWFTGYAGGGVPAPKAGGSFLQEGRWFVTGDLAVLDDAGRLHVRGRQDDLIVMAGYRIGPTEIESILMEHPAVSEAGVTAAPDSLRGEVVEAYVVPAPSAATGPALVAELQALVKTRLSAHAYPRRVHFVTALPKTDSGKVRRAALRG
;
A
#
# COMPACT_ATOMS: atom_id res chain seq x y z
N MET A 1 -16.77 6.70 29.09
CA MET A 1 -17.20 5.37 28.61
C MET A 1 -16.48 5.08 27.32
N PRO A 2 -15.90 3.89 27.09
CA PRO A 2 -15.37 3.55 25.78
C PRO A 2 -16.53 3.63 24.77
N VAL A 3 -16.31 4.37 23.67
CA VAL A 3 -17.24 4.40 22.55
C VAL A 3 -17.38 2.94 22.06
N PRO A 4 -18.61 2.38 21.97
CA PRO A 4 -18.76 1.02 21.46
C PRO A 4 -18.17 0.94 20.07
N ASP A 5 -17.50 -0.17 19.82
CA ASP A 5 -16.80 -0.44 18.58
C ASP A 5 -17.82 -0.53 17.42
N PRO A 6 -17.79 0.35 16.36
CA PRO A 6 -18.82 0.37 15.33
C PRO A 6 -18.86 -0.97 14.58
N SER A 7 -20.03 -1.53 14.35
CA SER A 7 -20.20 -2.72 13.50
C SER A 7 -19.81 -2.42 12.04
N LEU A 8 -19.66 -3.47 11.22
CA LEU A 8 -19.44 -3.29 9.78
C LEU A 8 -20.59 -2.48 9.13
N THR A 9 -21.83 -2.72 9.55
CA THR A 9 -23.00 -1.98 9.07
C THR A 9 -22.92 -0.50 9.43
N ASP A 10 -22.47 -0.17 10.65
CA ASP A 10 -22.30 1.22 11.08
C ASP A 10 -21.22 1.94 10.28
N LEU A 11 -20.10 1.25 9.99
CA LEU A 11 -19.02 1.80 9.15
C LEU A 11 -19.53 2.10 7.74
N VAL A 12 -20.22 1.13 7.11
CA VAL A 12 -20.78 1.33 5.77
C VAL A 12 -21.79 2.48 5.78
N ALA A 13 -22.72 2.50 6.74
CA ALA A 13 -23.74 3.55 6.85
C ALA A 13 -23.12 4.94 7.03
N ALA A 14 -22.09 5.07 7.86
CA ALA A 14 -21.45 6.36 8.12
C ALA A 14 -20.71 6.91 6.91
N PHE A 15 -19.88 6.08 6.24
CA PHE A 15 -19.03 6.53 5.15
C PHE A 15 -19.73 6.54 3.79
N ALA A 16 -20.82 5.79 3.60
CA ALA A 16 -21.63 5.82 2.38
C ALA A 16 -22.79 6.84 2.44
N HIS A 17 -22.97 7.53 3.56
CA HIS A 17 -24.05 8.50 3.72
C HIS A 17 -23.96 9.62 2.68
N PRO A 18 -25.07 10.09 2.06
CA PRO A 18 -25.07 11.19 1.11
C PRO A 18 -24.52 12.52 1.67
N GLY A 19 -24.57 12.70 2.99
CA GLY A 19 -24.02 13.85 3.70
C GLY A 19 -22.74 13.49 4.48
N ALA A 20 -21.97 12.49 4.05
CA ALA A 20 -20.72 12.13 4.72
C ALA A 20 -19.72 13.29 4.67
N ASP A 21 -19.16 13.60 5.83
CA ASP A 21 -18.10 14.58 6.02
C ASP A 21 -16.84 13.85 6.45
N LEU A 22 -15.88 13.75 5.55
CA LEU A 22 -14.70 12.93 5.77
C LEU A 22 -13.84 13.45 6.92
N ALA A 23 -13.61 14.77 7.01
CA ALA A 23 -12.79 15.34 8.06
C ALA A 23 -13.45 15.21 9.45
N LEU A 24 -14.78 15.33 9.51
CA LEU A 24 -15.54 15.04 10.72
C LEU A 24 -15.37 13.57 11.12
N LEU A 25 -15.54 12.65 10.17
CA LEU A 25 -15.50 11.20 10.41
C LEU A 25 -14.09 10.69 10.76
N LEU A 26 -13.04 11.31 10.24
CA LEU A 26 -11.65 10.91 10.51
C LEU A 26 -11.02 11.63 11.71
N CYS A 27 -11.51 12.80 12.08
CA CYS A 27 -10.83 13.64 13.05
C CYS A 27 -11.78 14.25 14.10
N ASP A 28 -12.71 15.11 13.67
CA ASP A 28 -13.40 16.03 14.58
C ASP A 28 -14.38 15.35 15.54
N ARG A 29 -14.88 14.16 15.22
CA ARG A 29 -15.79 13.38 16.08
C ARG A 29 -15.08 12.67 17.24
N HIS A 30 -13.75 12.55 17.17
CA HIS A 30 -12.99 11.85 18.21
C HIS A 30 -12.67 12.79 19.39
N PRO A 31 -12.46 12.24 20.61
CA PRO A 31 -12.06 13.05 21.77
C PRO A 31 -10.80 13.86 21.48
N ALA A 32 -10.84 15.17 21.73
CA ALA A 32 -9.80 16.10 21.33
C ALA A 32 -8.43 15.83 22.01
N ASP A 33 -8.45 15.31 23.23
CA ASP A 33 -7.27 14.95 24.02
C ASP A 33 -6.66 13.59 23.66
N ARG A 34 -7.38 12.77 22.84
CA ARG A 34 -6.90 11.46 22.43
C ARG A 34 -5.70 11.59 21.49
N PRO A 35 -4.62 10.81 21.70
CA PRO A 35 -3.53 10.71 20.73
C PRO A 35 -4.01 10.18 19.38
N ALA A 36 -3.69 10.91 18.31
CA ALA A 36 -3.94 10.49 16.92
C ALA A 36 -2.67 9.98 16.26
N LEU A 37 -1.56 10.70 16.44
CA LEU A 37 -0.28 10.35 15.83
C LEU A 37 0.82 10.27 16.89
N ARG A 38 1.71 9.31 16.71
CA ARG A 38 3.04 9.25 17.31
C ARG A 38 4.05 9.46 16.18
N VAL A 39 4.65 10.62 16.11
CA VAL A 39 5.67 10.95 15.10
C VAL A 39 7.03 10.72 15.72
N VAL A 40 7.82 9.85 15.11
CA VAL A 40 9.11 9.39 15.60
C VAL A 40 10.20 9.84 14.64
N ASP A 41 11.29 10.43 15.13
CA ASP A 41 12.46 10.78 14.32
C ASP A 41 13.50 9.65 14.23
N ALA A 42 14.60 9.87 13.53
CA ALA A 42 15.67 8.88 13.35
C ALA A 42 16.42 8.54 14.66
N GLU A 43 16.35 9.42 15.66
CA GLU A 43 16.90 9.22 17.02
C GLU A 43 15.90 8.56 17.96
N LEU A 44 14.71 8.15 17.45
CA LEU A 44 13.60 7.54 18.18
C LEU A 44 12.94 8.47 19.22
N ARG A 45 13.11 9.78 19.10
CA ARG A 45 12.36 10.75 19.91
C ARG A 45 10.93 10.80 19.36
N THR A 46 9.96 10.71 20.26
CA THR A 46 8.54 10.66 19.91
C THR A 46 7.85 11.97 20.24
N THR A 47 7.14 12.52 19.27
CA THR A 47 6.18 13.63 19.45
C THR A 47 4.78 13.08 19.25
N THR A 48 3.90 13.33 20.22
CA THR A 48 2.48 12.94 20.13
C THR A 48 1.67 14.14 19.62
N VAL A 49 0.75 13.87 18.69
CA VAL A 49 -0.23 14.84 18.19
C VAL A 49 -1.62 14.30 18.48
N THR A 50 -2.45 15.09 19.13
CA THR A 50 -3.83 14.74 19.51
C THR A 50 -4.81 14.99 18.35
N TYR A 51 -6.02 14.42 18.45
CA TYR A 51 -7.10 14.70 17.49
C TYR A 51 -7.50 16.19 17.50
N GLY A 52 -7.50 16.83 18.66
CA GLY A 52 -7.77 18.27 18.80
C GLY A 52 -6.73 19.14 18.10
N GLU A 53 -5.45 18.80 18.24
CA GLU A 53 -4.36 19.48 17.54
C GLU A 53 -4.44 19.28 16.02
N LEU A 54 -4.72 18.07 15.56
CA LEU A 54 -4.95 17.81 14.14
C LEU A 54 -6.13 18.60 13.59
N ALA A 55 -7.24 18.68 14.35
CA ALA A 55 -8.43 19.43 13.98
C ALA A 55 -8.13 20.92 13.82
N ASP A 56 -7.47 21.56 14.81
CA ASP A 56 -7.14 22.99 14.75
C ASP A 56 -6.16 23.28 13.61
N ARG A 57 -5.05 22.55 13.54
CA ARG A 57 -4.02 22.73 12.52
C ARG A 57 -4.59 22.57 11.10
N SER A 58 -5.36 21.51 10.86
CA SER A 58 -5.95 21.25 9.53
C SER A 58 -7.04 22.27 9.14
N ARG A 59 -7.81 22.81 10.10
CA ARG A 59 -8.76 23.89 9.82
C ARG A 59 -8.07 25.18 9.41
N ARG A 60 -6.95 25.53 10.06
CA ARG A 60 -6.15 26.72 9.71
C ARG A 60 -5.51 26.57 8.34
N LEU A 61 -4.88 25.44 8.06
CA LEU A 61 -4.29 25.17 6.75
C LEU A 61 -5.36 25.16 5.65
N ALA A 62 -6.53 24.55 5.87
CA ALA A 62 -7.64 24.56 4.92
C ALA A 62 -8.14 25.98 4.64
N GLY A 63 -8.23 26.84 5.66
CA GLY A 63 -8.56 28.25 5.48
C GLY A 63 -7.56 28.99 4.57
N ALA A 64 -6.27 28.69 4.73
CA ALA A 64 -5.24 29.25 3.86
C ALA A 64 -5.31 28.67 2.44
N MET A 65 -5.48 27.36 2.28
CA MET A 65 -5.62 26.71 0.96
C MET A 65 -6.82 27.25 0.17
N ARG A 66 -7.94 27.51 0.86
CA ARG A 66 -9.10 28.18 0.25
C ARG A 66 -8.75 29.59 -0.28
N ARG A 67 -7.96 30.36 0.46
CA ARG A 67 -7.49 31.70 -0.01
C ARG A 67 -6.54 31.60 -1.20
N LEU A 68 -5.84 30.47 -1.35
CA LEU A 68 -5.02 30.16 -2.52
C LEU A 68 -5.84 29.60 -3.70
N GLY A 69 -7.17 29.51 -3.56
CA GLY A 69 -8.08 29.12 -4.63
C GLY A 69 -8.48 27.64 -4.64
N VAL A 70 -8.08 26.86 -3.64
CA VAL A 70 -8.47 25.44 -3.57
C VAL A 70 -9.93 25.29 -3.13
N GLY A 71 -10.72 24.54 -3.89
CA GLY A 71 -12.12 24.26 -3.65
C GLY A 71 -12.46 22.76 -3.78
N GLU A 72 -13.77 22.49 -3.76
CA GLU A 72 -14.32 21.15 -3.93
C GLU A 72 -13.91 20.55 -5.27
N GLY A 73 -13.48 19.28 -5.25
CA GLY A 73 -13.06 18.55 -6.45
C GLY A 73 -11.68 18.91 -6.99
N ASP A 74 -11.03 19.95 -6.48
CA ASP A 74 -9.67 20.31 -6.87
C ASP A 74 -8.64 19.27 -6.40
N ARG A 75 -7.55 19.10 -7.16
CA ARG A 75 -6.46 18.17 -6.82
C ARG A 75 -5.38 18.89 -6.04
N VAL A 76 -5.07 18.36 -4.86
CA VAL A 76 -3.94 18.80 -4.02
C VAL A 76 -2.91 17.69 -4.00
N ALA A 77 -1.75 17.95 -4.59
CA ALA A 77 -0.67 16.98 -4.63
C ALA A 77 0.26 17.16 -3.42
N THR A 78 0.70 16.05 -2.81
CA THR A 78 1.69 16.08 -1.72
C THR A 78 2.97 15.36 -2.10
N LEU A 79 4.12 16.05 -1.98
CA LEU A 79 5.45 15.50 -2.14
C LEU A 79 6.19 15.62 -0.81
N MET A 80 5.71 14.87 0.18
CA MET A 80 6.09 14.99 1.59
C MET A 80 6.48 13.63 2.18
N ALA A 81 7.45 13.65 3.09
CA ALA A 81 7.77 12.50 3.94
C ALA A 81 6.69 12.28 5.01
N LYS A 82 6.75 11.13 5.69
CA LYS A 82 5.88 10.81 6.83
C LYS A 82 6.06 11.85 7.94
N SER A 83 5.01 12.62 8.25
CA SER A 83 5.07 13.68 9.27
C SER A 83 3.66 14.05 9.74
N ALA A 84 3.57 14.80 10.83
CA ALA A 84 2.30 15.40 11.27
C ALA A 84 1.76 16.38 10.22
N GLU A 85 2.66 17.17 9.60
CA GLU A 85 2.33 18.15 8.55
C GLU A 85 1.72 17.49 7.32
N HIS A 86 2.19 16.29 6.97
CA HIS A 86 1.57 15.50 5.90
C HIS A 86 0.11 15.16 6.25
N VAL A 87 -0.14 14.61 7.45
CA VAL A 87 -1.51 14.26 7.88
C VAL A 87 -2.41 15.52 8.03
N VAL A 88 -1.86 16.62 8.52
CA VAL A 88 -2.54 17.92 8.55
C VAL A 88 -2.93 18.38 7.14
N THR A 89 -2.04 18.21 6.16
CA THR A 89 -2.32 18.54 4.74
C THR A 89 -3.45 17.67 4.18
N LEU A 90 -3.44 16.37 4.47
CA LEU A 90 -4.52 15.46 4.05
C LEU A 90 -5.87 15.92 4.60
N LEU A 91 -5.96 16.13 5.90
CA LEU A 91 -7.19 16.59 6.54
C LEU A 91 -7.63 17.96 6.02
N ALA A 92 -6.68 18.89 5.80
CA ALA A 92 -6.99 20.21 5.23
C ALA A 92 -7.57 20.11 3.82
N THR A 93 -7.02 19.23 2.99
CA THR A 93 -7.52 18.93 1.64
C THR A 93 -8.96 18.41 1.70
N TRP A 94 -9.21 17.43 2.55
CA TRP A 94 -10.54 16.82 2.67
C TRP A 94 -11.58 17.72 3.33
N ARG A 95 -11.18 18.67 4.19
CA ARG A 95 -12.07 19.72 4.72
C ARG A 95 -12.64 20.62 3.63
N LEU A 96 -11.93 20.78 2.53
CA LEU A 96 -12.34 21.57 1.37
C LEU A 96 -13.15 20.76 0.34
N GLY A 97 -13.35 19.46 0.57
CA GLY A 97 -13.88 18.54 -0.44
C GLY A 97 -12.94 18.35 -1.64
N ALA A 98 -11.67 18.68 -1.46
CA ALA A 98 -10.65 18.51 -2.48
C ALA A 98 -10.09 17.08 -2.48
N VAL A 99 -9.46 16.68 -3.58
CA VAL A 99 -8.95 15.34 -3.84
C VAL A 99 -7.43 15.32 -3.64
N HIS A 100 -6.97 14.43 -2.79
CA HIS A 100 -5.54 14.24 -2.52
C HIS A 100 -4.86 13.42 -3.64
N VAL A 101 -3.71 13.89 -4.12
CA VAL A 101 -2.83 13.19 -5.07
C VAL A 101 -1.51 12.88 -4.38
N PRO A 102 -1.29 11.63 -3.90
CA PRO A 102 -0.04 11.25 -3.25
C PRO A 102 1.10 11.10 -4.26
N LEU A 103 2.28 11.64 -3.92
CA LEU A 103 3.50 11.52 -4.71
C LEU A 103 4.63 10.96 -3.87
N PHE A 104 5.33 9.94 -4.38
CA PHE A 104 6.55 9.46 -3.75
C PHE A 104 7.65 10.48 -3.77
N THR A 105 8.32 10.68 -2.64
CA THR A 105 9.51 11.52 -2.55
C THR A 105 10.68 10.99 -3.40
N ALA A 106 10.63 9.73 -3.81
CA ALA A 106 11.61 9.12 -4.72
C ALA A 106 11.35 9.43 -6.21
N PHE A 107 10.16 9.94 -6.59
CA PHE A 107 9.87 10.29 -7.97
C PHE A 107 10.83 11.35 -8.51
N GLN A 108 11.12 11.25 -9.81
CA GLN A 108 11.85 12.25 -10.57
C GLN A 108 10.88 13.29 -11.17
N SER A 109 11.40 14.42 -11.60
CA SER A 109 10.62 15.59 -12.05
C SER A 109 9.58 15.27 -13.12
N GLU A 110 9.90 14.42 -14.10
CA GLU A 110 8.96 14.03 -15.15
C GLU A 110 7.74 13.27 -14.60
N ALA A 111 7.99 12.31 -13.69
CA ALA A 111 6.92 11.54 -13.07
C ALA A 111 6.03 12.40 -12.16
N ILE A 112 6.60 13.40 -11.50
CA ILE A 112 5.88 14.38 -10.69
C ILE A 112 5.04 15.27 -11.61
N ALA A 113 5.63 15.85 -12.64
CA ALA A 113 4.95 16.75 -13.59
C ALA A 113 3.72 16.09 -14.24
N ALA A 114 3.86 14.82 -14.65
CA ALA A 114 2.75 14.05 -15.22
C ALA A 114 1.55 13.88 -14.28
N ARG A 115 1.77 13.85 -12.96
CA ARG A 115 0.74 13.66 -11.93
C ARG A 115 0.20 14.95 -11.34
N THR A 116 0.95 16.04 -11.49
CA THR A 116 0.57 17.37 -11.00
C THR A 116 0.01 18.28 -12.10
N ALA A 117 -0.11 17.80 -13.34
CA ALA A 117 -0.56 18.58 -14.48
C ALA A 117 -1.92 19.28 -14.29
N HIS A 118 -2.77 18.73 -13.42
CA HIS A 118 -4.09 19.26 -13.07
C HIS A 118 -4.23 19.56 -11.57
N ALA A 119 -3.12 19.69 -10.85
CA ALA A 119 -3.15 20.07 -9.45
C ALA A 119 -3.45 21.56 -9.29
N ALA A 120 -4.38 21.89 -8.39
CA ALA A 120 -4.65 23.27 -7.99
C ALA A 120 -3.60 23.77 -6.97
N LEU A 121 -2.96 22.85 -6.25
CA LEU A 121 -1.94 23.14 -5.26
C LEU A 121 -0.96 21.98 -5.14
N VAL A 122 0.32 22.27 -4.90
CA VAL A 122 1.31 21.28 -4.48
C VAL A 122 1.83 21.63 -3.08
N VAL A 123 1.85 20.66 -2.18
CA VAL A 123 2.49 20.79 -0.86
C VAL A 123 3.71 19.88 -0.84
N ALA A 124 4.89 20.44 -0.58
CA ALA A 124 6.15 19.70 -0.66
C ALA A 124 7.09 20.01 0.49
N ASP A 125 7.88 19.03 0.90
CA ASP A 125 9.02 19.30 1.77
C ASP A 125 10.08 20.10 1.02
N ALA A 126 10.77 21.00 1.72
CA ALA A 126 11.76 21.92 1.14
C ALA A 126 12.84 21.19 0.31
N GLY A 127 13.29 20.02 0.76
CA GLY A 127 14.27 19.20 0.04
C GLY A 127 13.76 18.60 -1.28
N GLN A 128 12.46 18.67 -1.55
CA GLN A 128 11.85 18.17 -2.79
C GLN A 128 11.65 19.26 -3.85
N LEU A 129 11.78 20.53 -3.50
CA LEU A 129 11.57 21.66 -4.41
C LEU A 129 12.35 21.57 -5.73
N PRO A 130 13.64 21.12 -5.74
CA PRO A 130 14.38 20.99 -6.99
C PRO A 130 13.72 20.07 -8.02
N LYS A 131 12.83 19.18 -7.60
CA LYS A 131 12.09 18.26 -8.48
C LYS A 131 10.82 18.89 -9.09
N LEU A 132 10.32 19.97 -8.50
CA LEU A 132 9.14 20.69 -8.98
C LEU A 132 9.48 21.76 -10.03
N LEU A 133 10.75 22.13 -10.16
CA LEU A 133 11.26 23.17 -11.06
C LEU A 133 12.15 22.53 -12.13
N PRO A 134 12.12 23.00 -13.37
CA PRO A 134 11.41 24.16 -13.93
C PRO A 134 9.96 23.81 -14.34
N PRO A 135 9.09 24.85 -14.54
CA PRO A 135 7.75 24.63 -15.10
C PRO A 135 7.86 23.97 -16.48
N VAL A 136 6.97 22.99 -16.74
CA VAL A 136 6.89 22.30 -18.03
C VAL A 136 6.68 23.34 -19.13
N ARG A 137 7.56 23.37 -20.13
CA ARG A 137 7.40 24.24 -21.30
C ARG A 137 6.10 23.84 -22.03
N GLY A 138 5.11 24.72 -22.05
CA GLY A 138 3.99 24.55 -22.97
C GLY A 138 2.59 24.79 -22.44
N GLY A 139 2.32 25.72 -21.53
CA GLY A 139 1.01 26.31 -21.55
C GLY A 139 0.27 26.61 -20.26
N ALA A 140 0.11 25.69 -19.31
CA ALA A 140 -0.60 26.03 -18.09
C ALA A 140 0.36 26.63 -17.04
N PRO A 141 -0.06 27.65 -16.27
CA PRO A 141 0.73 28.15 -15.15
C PRO A 141 0.98 27.02 -14.16
N ALA A 142 2.22 26.97 -13.60
CA ALA A 142 2.52 26.02 -12.55
C ALA A 142 1.58 26.23 -11.35
N PRO A 143 1.10 25.18 -10.69
CA PRO A 143 0.28 25.33 -9.49
C PRO A 143 1.08 26.04 -8.39
N PRO A 144 0.42 26.82 -7.51
CA PRO A 144 1.07 27.36 -6.33
C PRO A 144 1.68 26.24 -5.48
N VAL A 145 2.82 26.55 -4.84
CA VAL A 145 3.56 25.57 -4.02
C VAL A 145 3.61 26.04 -2.57
N VAL A 146 3.19 25.16 -1.68
CA VAL A 146 3.36 25.31 -0.21
C VAL A 146 4.57 24.48 0.21
N VAL A 147 5.49 25.12 0.92
CA VAL A 147 6.76 24.51 1.33
C VAL A 147 6.75 24.22 2.81
N ASN A 148 7.01 22.95 3.15
CA ASN A 148 7.17 22.49 4.52
C ASN A 148 8.67 22.38 4.84
N GLY A 149 9.13 23.09 5.89
CA GLY A 149 10.53 23.12 6.34
C GLY A 149 11.39 24.16 5.61
N ALA A 150 12.67 24.23 5.98
CA ALA A 150 13.67 25.13 5.39
C ALA A 150 14.55 24.38 4.37
N PRO A 151 15.02 25.04 3.28
CA PRO A 151 16.03 24.49 2.40
C PRO A 151 17.33 24.20 3.16
N GLY A 152 17.85 22.98 3.06
CA GLY A 152 19.13 22.59 3.67
C GLY A 152 19.08 22.07 5.10
N GLY A 153 17.92 22.01 5.75
CA GLY A 153 17.74 21.32 7.02
C GLY A 153 17.88 19.81 6.84
N ALA A 154 18.82 19.18 7.56
CA ALA A 154 18.91 17.73 7.62
C ALA A 154 17.58 17.19 8.17
N ASP A 155 16.99 16.24 7.46
CA ASP A 155 15.83 15.42 7.89
C ASP A 155 14.65 16.17 8.50
N GLY A 156 14.20 17.28 7.85
CA GLY A 156 12.98 17.97 8.23
C GLY A 156 13.06 18.74 9.56
N ALA A 157 14.21 19.17 9.95
CA ALA A 157 14.34 20.18 11.01
C ALA A 157 13.67 21.47 10.53
N TYR A 158 12.60 21.85 11.22
CA TYR A 158 11.80 23.04 10.92
C TYR A 158 12.59 24.30 11.30
N GLY A 159 13.40 24.81 10.36
CA GLY A 159 14.05 26.12 10.51
C GLY A 159 13.03 27.26 10.45
N ALA A 160 13.34 28.38 11.09
CA ALA A 160 12.55 29.61 11.03
C ALA A 160 12.82 30.42 9.75
N GLU A 161 13.38 29.83 8.71
CA GLU A 161 13.70 30.52 7.47
C GLU A 161 12.44 30.78 6.64
N PRO A 162 12.36 31.94 5.97
CA PRO A 162 11.22 32.27 5.10
C PRO A 162 11.13 31.32 3.92
N ALA A 163 9.91 31.11 3.42
CA ALA A 163 9.68 30.31 2.24
C ALA A 163 10.43 30.90 1.03
N PRO A 164 10.94 30.05 0.11
CA PRO A 164 11.60 30.53 -1.11
C PRO A 164 10.71 31.46 -1.92
N PRO A 165 11.26 32.44 -2.63
CA PRO A 165 10.49 33.36 -3.47
C PRO A 165 9.54 32.61 -4.44
N GLY A 166 8.29 33.05 -4.53
CA GLY A 166 7.26 32.42 -5.35
C GLY A 166 6.60 31.19 -4.74
N THR A 167 6.87 30.88 -3.46
CA THR A 167 6.22 29.81 -2.70
C THR A 167 5.58 30.34 -1.42
N HIS A 168 4.78 29.51 -0.75
CA HIS A 168 4.11 29.85 0.51
C HIS A 168 4.68 28.97 1.64
N GLY A 169 5.00 29.57 2.78
CA GLY A 169 5.46 28.83 3.97
C GLY A 169 4.32 28.06 4.64
N PHE A 170 4.51 26.77 4.90
CA PHE A 170 3.49 25.94 5.56
C PHE A 170 3.08 26.52 6.92
N ARG A 171 4.05 26.90 7.76
CA ARG A 171 3.82 27.48 9.08
C ARG A 171 3.09 28.82 9.02
N ASP A 172 3.43 29.66 8.06
CA ASP A 172 2.78 30.97 7.88
C ASP A 172 1.30 30.77 7.53
N LEU A 173 1.01 29.79 6.68
CA LEU A 173 -0.36 29.43 6.30
C LEU A 173 -1.13 28.84 7.48
N GLU A 174 -0.51 27.98 8.26
CA GLU A 174 -1.11 27.34 9.44
C GLU A 174 -1.34 28.34 10.59
N ALA A 175 -0.58 29.43 10.67
CA ALA A 175 -0.81 30.52 11.63
C ALA A 175 -2.03 31.40 11.29
N GLY A 176 -2.61 31.26 10.10
CA GLY A 176 -3.76 32.02 9.64
C GLY A 176 -5.09 31.65 10.29
N PRO A 177 -6.18 32.37 9.95
CA PRO A 177 -7.51 32.07 10.46
C PRO A 177 -8.02 30.72 9.97
N PRO A 178 -8.77 29.98 10.81
CA PRO A 178 -9.33 28.69 10.46
C PRO A 178 -10.43 28.79 9.39
N LEU A 179 -10.66 27.68 8.69
CA LEU A 179 -11.75 27.53 7.73
C LEU A 179 -13.12 27.69 8.40
N THR A 180 -14.03 28.43 7.75
CA THR A 180 -15.42 28.59 8.19
C THR A 180 -16.37 28.40 6.98
N PRO A 181 -17.33 27.44 7.04
CA PRO A 181 -17.51 26.41 8.05
C PRO A 181 -16.28 25.50 8.17
N ALA A 182 -16.12 24.76 9.27
CA ALA A 182 -14.90 24.00 9.60
C ALA A 182 -14.58 22.87 8.59
N THR A 183 -15.56 22.42 7.84
CA THR A 183 -15.44 21.34 6.87
C THR A 183 -16.64 21.34 5.90
N LEU A 184 -16.54 20.57 4.82
CA LEU A 184 -17.58 20.38 3.81
C LEU A 184 -18.03 18.92 3.77
N ALA A 185 -19.34 18.70 3.89
CA ALA A 185 -19.95 17.40 3.70
C ALA A 185 -20.14 17.14 2.20
N VAL A 186 -19.33 16.24 1.62
CA VAL A 186 -19.33 15.95 0.19
C VAL A 186 -20.11 14.69 -0.19
N GLY A 187 -20.43 13.85 0.80
CA GLY A 187 -21.11 12.57 0.59
C GLY A 187 -20.19 11.40 0.29
N GLY A 188 -20.74 10.18 0.45
CA GLY A 188 -19.99 8.94 0.37
C GLY A 188 -19.40 8.63 -1.01
N ASP A 189 -20.01 9.10 -2.08
CA ASP A 189 -19.55 8.87 -3.46
C ASP A 189 -18.53 9.91 -3.96
N ALA A 190 -18.31 11.00 -3.20
CA ALA A 190 -17.35 12.01 -3.58
C ALA A 190 -15.91 11.47 -3.58
N PRO A 191 -15.11 11.77 -4.60
CA PRO A 191 -13.71 11.40 -4.63
C PRO A 191 -12.91 12.18 -3.58
N PHE A 192 -11.94 11.51 -2.92
CA PHE A 192 -11.05 12.17 -1.96
C PHE A 192 -9.56 11.82 -2.13
N VAL A 193 -9.26 10.79 -2.94
CA VAL A 193 -7.89 10.43 -3.34
C VAL A 193 -7.88 10.00 -4.80
N ASP A 194 -6.91 10.48 -5.58
CA ASP A 194 -6.54 9.95 -6.89
C ASP A 194 -5.17 9.26 -6.77
N LEU A 195 -5.17 7.94 -6.66
CA LEU A 195 -3.96 7.13 -6.51
C LEU A 195 -3.47 6.61 -7.86
N TYR A 196 -2.31 7.07 -8.32
CA TYR A 196 -1.74 6.61 -9.58
C TYR A 196 -1.03 5.27 -9.43
N THR A 197 -1.51 4.25 -10.13
CA THR A 197 -0.89 2.93 -10.20
C THR A 197 -0.08 2.78 -11.49
N SER A 198 0.99 1.97 -11.44
CA SER A 198 1.76 1.60 -12.63
C SER A 198 0.91 0.65 -13.49
N GLY A 199 0.23 1.17 -14.49
CA GLY A 199 -0.54 0.36 -15.43
C GLY A 199 0.36 -0.52 -16.31
N THR A 200 -0.11 -1.70 -16.69
CA THR A 200 0.57 -2.61 -17.63
C THR A 200 0.78 -1.98 -19.04
N THR A 201 0.09 -0.88 -19.34
CA THR A 201 0.15 -0.14 -20.61
C THR A 201 1.19 0.99 -20.63
N GLY A 202 2.02 1.13 -19.62
CA GLY A 202 3.11 2.13 -19.54
C GLY A 202 2.68 3.54 -19.10
N ARG A 203 1.39 3.91 -19.16
CA ARG A 203 0.89 5.17 -18.59
C ARG A 203 0.24 4.93 -17.24
N PRO A 204 0.55 5.75 -16.21
CA PRO A 204 -0.09 5.63 -14.90
C PRO A 204 -1.62 5.82 -15.03
N LYS A 205 -2.38 4.92 -14.39
CA LYS A 205 -3.84 5.03 -14.27
C LYS A 205 -4.19 5.51 -12.88
N ALA A 206 -5.11 6.47 -12.77
CA ALA A 206 -5.59 6.91 -11.46
C ALA A 206 -6.75 6.03 -10.98
N VAL A 207 -6.57 5.47 -9.80
CA VAL A 207 -7.64 4.87 -8.99
C VAL A 207 -8.27 6.00 -8.19
N THR A 208 -9.49 6.39 -8.55
CA THR A 208 -10.24 7.41 -7.82
C THR A 208 -10.96 6.75 -6.66
N VAL A 209 -10.61 7.15 -5.44
CA VAL A 209 -11.11 6.57 -4.18
C VAL A 209 -12.23 7.44 -3.64
N PRO A 210 -13.48 6.94 -3.53
CA PRO A 210 -14.59 7.67 -2.93
C PRO A 210 -14.57 7.57 -1.40
N VAL A 211 -15.21 8.53 -0.71
CA VAL A 211 -15.30 8.59 0.75
C VAL A 211 -15.78 7.27 1.36
N ARG A 212 -16.74 6.58 0.74
CA ARG A 212 -17.27 5.27 1.23
C ARG A 212 -16.20 4.17 1.29
N ALA A 213 -15.10 4.27 0.53
CA ALA A 213 -13.99 3.33 0.60
C ALA A 213 -13.35 3.26 2.00
N THR A 214 -13.47 4.33 2.78
CA THR A 214 -12.96 4.41 4.16
C THR A 214 -13.56 3.33 5.07
N ALA A 215 -14.79 2.88 4.80
CA ALA A 215 -15.40 1.76 5.53
C ALA A 215 -14.58 0.47 5.37
N ALA A 216 -14.07 0.19 4.16
CA ALA A 216 -13.21 -0.97 3.91
C ALA A 216 -11.85 -0.85 4.63
N PHE A 217 -11.28 0.36 4.68
CA PHE A 217 -10.02 0.59 5.38
C PHE A 217 -10.16 0.44 6.90
N ALA A 218 -11.25 0.96 7.46
CA ALA A 218 -11.59 0.79 8.87
C ALA A 218 -11.89 -0.68 9.24
N ALA A 219 -12.63 -1.40 8.40
CA ALA A 219 -12.92 -2.82 8.61
C ALA A 219 -11.63 -3.65 8.61
N TYR A 220 -10.67 -3.35 7.74
CA TYR A 220 -9.40 -4.06 7.71
C TYR A 220 -8.53 -3.78 8.95
N GLN A 221 -8.56 -2.58 9.54
CA GLN A 221 -7.86 -2.31 10.81
C GLN A 221 -8.28 -3.29 11.91
N ARG A 222 -9.55 -3.72 11.89
CA ARG A 222 -10.10 -4.66 12.87
C ARG A 222 -9.85 -6.11 12.52
N HIS A 223 -10.33 -6.50 11.34
CA HIS A 223 -10.40 -7.90 10.94
C HIS A 223 -9.08 -8.44 10.39
N GLY A 224 -8.28 -7.57 9.76
CA GLY A 224 -6.97 -7.93 9.21
C GLY A 224 -5.82 -7.62 10.14
N LEU A 225 -5.79 -6.43 10.73
CA LEU A 225 -4.67 -5.98 11.56
C LEU A 225 -4.90 -6.22 13.06
N ASP A 226 -6.11 -6.53 13.49
CA ASP A 226 -6.49 -6.62 14.92
C ASP A 226 -5.95 -5.42 15.71
N HIS A 227 -6.08 -4.21 15.11
CA HIS A 227 -5.58 -2.99 15.71
C HIS A 227 -6.45 -2.58 16.91
N ARG A 228 -5.86 -2.60 18.09
CA ARG A 228 -6.52 -2.35 19.39
C ARG A 228 -6.21 -0.96 19.91
N PRO A 229 -7.07 -0.39 20.78
CA PRO A 229 -6.87 0.95 21.34
C PRO A 229 -5.58 1.13 22.15
N ASP A 230 -5.05 0.05 22.72
CA ASP A 230 -3.84 0.00 23.53
C ASP A 230 -2.57 -0.37 22.73
N ASP A 231 -2.71 -0.60 21.41
CA ASP A 231 -1.56 -0.90 20.57
C ASP A 231 -0.65 0.32 20.37
N VAL A 232 0.63 0.03 20.34
CA VAL A 232 1.60 0.83 19.63
C VAL A 232 1.67 0.27 18.20
N PHE A 233 0.75 0.75 17.37
CA PHE A 233 0.63 0.33 15.99
C PHE A 233 1.61 1.07 15.08
N TRP A 234 2.35 0.33 14.28
CA TRP A 234 3.26 0.88 13.27
C TRP A 234 3.12 0.14 11.94
N ASN A 235 2.64 0.85 10.93
CA ASN A 235 2.72 0.40 9.54
C ASN A 235 3.91 1.07 8.86
N LEU A 236 4.87 0.27 8.39
CA LEU A 236 6.11 0.73 7.77
C LEU A 236 5.89 1.40 6.40
N ALA A 237 4.80 1.04 5.71
CA ALA A 237 4.53 1.51 4.35
C ALA A 237 4.44 3.05 4.27
N ASP A 238 4.84 3.58 3.11
CA ASP A 238 4.79 5.01 2.84
C ASP A 238 3.36 5.46 2.48
N PRO A 239 2.83 6.56 3.05
CA PRO A 239 1.51 7.10 2.70
C PRO A 239 1.38 7.60 1.25
N ALA A 240 2.46 7.73 0.51
CA ALA A 240 2.40 7.97 -0.93
C ALA A 240 1.96 6.73 -1.74
N TRP A 241 1.82 5.59 -1.09
CA TRP A 241 1.35 4.33 -1.63
C TRP A 241 0.01 3.91 -0.98
N GLY A 242 -0.87 3.22 -1.74
CA GLY A 242 -2.22 2.86 -1.28
C GLY A 242 -2.23 2.14 0.08
N TYR A 243 -1.40 1.11 0.28
CA TYR A 243 -1.37 0.40 1.56
C TYR A 243 -0.94 1.30 2.73
N GLY A 244 0.05 2.16 2.54
CA GLY A 244 0.47 3.13 3.55
C GLY A 244 -0.59 4.19 3.81
N LEU A 245 -1.15 4.81 2.77
CA LEU A 245 -2.19 5.83 2.92
C LEU A 245 -3.44 5.28 3.59
N TYR A 246 -3.93 4.12 3.11
CA TYR A 246 -5.16 3.52 3.62
C TYR A 246 -4.98 2.98 5.04
N GLN A 247 -3.83 2.37 5.35
CA GLN A 247 -3.68 1.58 6.56
C GLN A 247 -2.72 2.17 7.61
N ALA A 248 -1.82 3.09 7.22
CA ALA A 248 -1.04 3.83 8.21
C ALA A 248 -1.69 5.16 8.61
N VAL A 249 -2.65 5.68 7.83
CA VAL A 249 -3.28 6.99 8.11
C VAL A 249 -4.80 6.88 8.18
N ILE A 250 -5.48 6.58 7.07
CA ILE A 250 -6.94 6.71 6.97
C ILE A 250 -7.66 5.73 7.90
N GLY A 251 -7.30 4.46 7.85
CA GLY A 251 -7.94 3.40 8.64
C GLY A 251 -7.87 3.63 10.17
N PRO A 252 -6.69 3.90 10.75
CA PRO A 252 -6.57 4.25 12.16
C PRO A 252 -7.41 5.47 12.54
N LEU A 253 -7.32 6.57 11.76
CA LEU A 253 -8.09 7.78 12.01
C LEU A 253 -9.60 7.55 11.94
N ALA A 254 -10.08 6.71 11.00
CA ALA A 254 -11.50 6.37 10.90
C ALA A 254 -12.08 5.70 12.16
N LEU A 255 -11.23 5.00 12.92
CA LEU A 255 -11.60 4.33 14.17
C LEU A 255 -11.20 5.14 15.43
N GLY A 256 -10.60 6.31 15.28
CA GLY A 256 -10.09 7.09 16.41
C GLY A 256 -8.92 6.41 17.11
N LEU A 257 -8.14 5.60 16.41
CA LEU A 257 -6.97 4.91 16.93
C LEU A 257 -5.69 5.72 16.70
N THR A 258 -4.66 5.42 17.47
CA THR A 258 -3.34 6.06 17.35
C THR A 258 -2.50 5.30 16.32
N THR A 259 -1.79 6.01 15.44
CA THR A 259 -0.82 5.41 14.52
C THR A 259 0.58 6.00 14.71
N THR A 260 1.61 5.19 14.42
CA THR A 260 3.02 5.62 14.51
C THR A 260 3.57 5.92 13.11
N LEU A 261 4.20 7.08 12.95
CA LEU A 261 4.85 7.54 11.73
C LEU A 261 6.34 7.74 12.00
N LEU A 262 7.20 6.89 11.46
CA LEU A 262 8.65 7.06 11.55
C LEU A 262 9.14 7.96 10.39
N ARG A 263 9.71 9.13 10.73
CA ARG A 263 10.25 10.15 9.81
C ARG A 263 11.66 9.77 9.37
N ALA A 264 11.81 8.62 8.73
CA ALA A 264 13.06 8.19 8.15
C ALA A 264 12.79 7.35 6.90
N ARG A 265 13.79 7.23 6.05
CA ARG A 265 13.81 6.20 5.01
C ARG A 265 13.89 4.83 5.68
N PHE A 266 13.42 3.80 4.98
CA PHE A 266 13.58 2.44 5.46
C PHE A 266 15.07 2.12 5.63
N ASP A 267 15.42 1.75 6.84
CA ASP A 267 16.73 1.28 7.25
C ASP A 267 16.52 0.11 8.23
N PRO A 268 17.16 -1.06 8.01
CA PRO A 268 16.93 -2.24 8.83
C PRO A 268 17.39 -2.06 10.28
N GLU A 269 18.52 -1.41 10.54
CA GLU A 269 19.03 -1.21 11.90
C GLU A 269 18.13 -0.25 12.68
N LEU A 270 17.73 0.86 12.06
CA LEU A 270 16.76 1.80 12.65
C LEU A 270 15.41 1.11 12.89
N THR A 271 14.95 0.26 11.96
CA THR A 271 13.70 -0.48 12.13
C THR A 271 13.77 -1.43 13.32
N VAL A 272 14.86 -2.17 13.49
CA VAL A 272 15.06 -3.05 14.66
C VAL A 272 15.11 -2.23 15.95
N ARG A 273 15.84 -1.11 15.98
CA ARG A 273 15.87 -0.20 17.13
C ARG A 273 14.48 0.34 17.47
N ALA A 274 13.68 0.67 16.47
CA ALA A 274 12.30 1.13 16.68
C ALA A 274 11.40 0.02 17.25
N LEU A 275 11.47 -1.20 16.70
CA LEU A 275 10.71 -2.35 17.19
C LEU A 275 11.03 -2.73 18.64
N THR A 276 12.31 -2.58 19.04
CA THR A 276 12.76 -2.93 20.39
C THR A 276 12.60 -1.78 21.39
N GLY A 277 12.73 -0.52 20.94
CA GLY A 277 12.80 0.65 21.82
C GLY A 277 11.50 1.42 22.00
N LEU A 278 10.57 1.35 21.03
CA LEU A 278 9.31 2.11 21.08
C LEU A 278 8.13 1.33 21.68
N GLY A 279 8.34 0.05 22.04
CA GLY A 279 7.28 -0.80 22.55
C GLY A 279 6.21 -1.12 21.49
N VAL A 280 6.61 -1.25 20.23
CA VAL A 280 5.68 -1.59 19.13
C VAL A 280 5.02 -2.95 19.43
N THR A 281 3.69 -2.99 19.43
CA THR A 281 2.91 -4.20 19.71
C THR A 281 2.27 -4.79 18.47
N ASN A 282 2.02 -3.96 17.44
CA ASN A 282 1.39 -4.38 16.18
C ASN A 282 2.17 -3.76 15.01
N PHE A 283 2.78 -4.60 14.18
CA PHE A 283 3.67 -4.18 13.10
C PHE A 283 3.20 -4.70 11.74
N ALA A 284 3.02 -3.78 10.80
CA ALA A 284 2.61 -4.09 9.43
C ALA A 284 3.68 -3.64 8.43
N ALA A 285 4.09 -4.53 7.52
CA ALA A 285 5.09 -4.22 6.50
C ALA A 285 4.95 -5.13 5.27
N ALA A 286 5.57 -4.75 4.15
CA ALA A 286 5.65 -5.64 2.98
C ALA A 286 6.63 -6.81 3.22
N PRO A 287 6.48 -7.95 2.54
CA PRO A 287 7.40 -9.09 2.62
C PRO A 287 8.85 -8.71 2.38
N THR A 288 9.11 -7.78 1.45
CA THR A 288 10.46 -7.27 1.19
C THR A 288 11.11 -6.67 2.43
N ALA A 289 10.37 -5.93 3.27
CA ALA A 289 10.90 -5.38 4.52
C ALA A 289 11.28 -6.49 5.52
N TYR A 290 10.43 -7.51 5.67
CA TYR A 290 10.74 -8.67 6.52
C TYR A 290 11.96 -9.45 6.02
N ARG A 291 12.15 -9.61 4.70
CA ARG A 291 13.37 -10.22 4.14
C ARG A 291 14.63 -9.44 4.49
N VAL A 292 14.58 -8.12 4.36
CA VAL A 292 15.72 -7.25 4.72
C VAL A 292 16.01 -7.32 6.22
N LEU A 293 14.99 -7.34 7.08
CA LEU A 293 15.13 -7.52 8.52
C LEU A 293 15.74 -8.89 8.85
N ARG A 294 15.29 -9.96 8.18
CA ARG A 294 15.86 -11.30 8.35
C ARG A 294 17.35 -11.33 7.98
N ASN A 295 17.71 -10.70 6.87
CA ASN A 295 19.11 -10.64 6.43
C ASN A 295 19.99 -9.86 7.43
N ALA A 296 19.45 -8.84 8.08
CA ALA A 296 20.16 -8.05 9.08
C ALA A 296 20.27 -8.76 10.45
N LEU A 297 19.23 -9.49 10.87
CA LEU A 297 19.16 -10.13 12.17
C LEU A 297 19.64 -11.59 12.16
N GLY A 298 19.61 -12.26 11.01
CA GLY A 298 19.79 -13.71 10.91
C GLY A 298 18.72 -14.46 11.71
N ASP A 299 19.14 -15.48 12.47
CA ASP A 299 18.28 -16.27 13.36
C ASP A 299 18.41 -15.88 14.84
N SER A 300 19.07 -14.77 15.14
CA SER A 300 19.24 -14.29 16.52
C SER A 300 17.95 -13.65 17.04
N PRO A 301 17.31 -14.19 18.09
CA PRO A 301 16.10 -13.63 18.67
C PRO A 301 16.31 -12.20 19.17
N VAL A 302 15.35 -11.33 18.89
CA VAL A 302 15.31 -9.96 19.43
C VAL A 302 14.15 -9.80 20.39
N ARG A 303 14.37 -9.05 21.46
CA ARG A 303 13.34 -8.82 22.45
C ARG A 303 12.44 -7.67 21.99
N THR A 304 11.25 -8.01 21.54
CA THR A 304 10.22 -7.06 21.13
C THR A 304 9.01 -7.10 22.06
N SER A 305 8.10 -6.13 21.92
CA SER A 305 6.75 -6.14 22.52
C SER A 305 5.68 -6.60 21.54
N LEU A 306 6.06 -7.12 20.38
CA LEU A 306 5.15 -7.49 19.31
C LEU A 306 4.20 -8.61 19.76
N ARG A 307 2.90 -8.36 19.58
CA ARG A 307 1.85 -9.38 19.66
C ARG A 307 1.37 -9.81 18.28
N ALA A 308 1.53 -8.94 17.27
CA ALA A 308 1.02 -9.14 15.93
C ALA A 308 1.98 -8.59 14.88
N CYS A 309 2.23 -9.38 13.83
CA CYS A 309 2.85 -8.93 12.61
C CYS A 309 1.96 -9.26 11.42
N SER A 310 1.91 -8.36 10.43
CA SER A 310 1.18 -8.60 9.19
C SER A 310 1.98 -8.18 7.97
N SER A 311 1.70 -8.85 6.86
CA SER A 311 2.36 -8.63 5.58
C SER A 311 1.33 -8.48 4.48
N ALA A 312 1.58 -7.57 3.53
CA ALA A 312 0.72 -7.36 2.37
C ALA A 312 1.47 -6.77 1.18
N GLY A 313 0.85 -6.89 0.01
CA GLY A 313 1.32 -6.23 -1.21
C GLY A 313 2.20 -7.07 -2.12
N GLU A 314 2.82 -8.11 -1.60
CA GLU A 314 3.60 -9.12 -2.33
C GLU A 314 3.27 -10.50 -1.74
N PRO A 315 3.50 -11.60 -2.45
CA PRO A 315 3.40 -12.94 -1.86
C PRO A 315 4.36 -13.10 -0.69
N LEU A 316 3.87 -13.64 0.42
CA LEU A 316 4.69 -13.91 1.59
C LEU A 316 5.49 -15.21 1.38
N PRO A 317 6.83 -15.18 1.36
CA PRO A 317 7.64 -16.38 1.34
C PRO A 317 7.34 -17.29 2.55
N PRO A 318 7.22 -18.62 2.35
CA PRO A 318 6.76 -19.54 3.38
C PRO A 318 7.71 -19.63 4.59
N ASP A 319 8.96 -19.29 4.42
CA ASP A 319 10.01 -19.31 5.47
C ASP A 319 10.00 -18.06 6.37
N LEU A 320 9.34 -16.97 5.95
CA LEU A 320 9.30 -15.72 6.73
C LEU A 320 8.40 -15.81 7.97
N ALA A 321 7.25 -16.50 7.89
CA ALA A 321 6.37 -16.63 9.05
C ALA A 321 7.01 -17.45 10.20
N PRO A 322 7.64 -18.62 9.96
CA PRO A 322 8.42 -19.31 10.99
C PRO A 322 9.60 -18.50 11.53
N TRP A 323 10.28 -17.73 10.67
CA TRP A 323 11.35 -16.84 11.09
C TRP A 323 10.83 -15.73 12.04
N ALA A 324 9.76 -15.04 11.67
CA ALA A 324 9.18 -13.97 12.48
C ALA A 324 8.79 -14.48 13.89
N ARG A 325 8.18 -15.67 13.97
CA ARG A 325 7.85 -16.30 15.26
C ARG A 325 9.09 -16.58 16.11
N ARG A 326 10.18 -17.10 15.50
CA ARG A 326 11.43 -17.41 16.25
C ARG A 326 12.19 -16.16 16.65
N VAL A 327 12.33 -15.20 15.71
CA VAL A 327 13.25 -14.07 15.88
C VAL A 327 12.56 -12.84 16.45
N LEU A 328 11.36 -12.52 15.97
CA LEU A 328 10.59 -11.36 16.44
C LEU A 328 9.63 -11.68 17.60
N GLY A 329 9.35 -12.98 17.83
CA GLY A 329 8.46 -13.42 18.90
C GLY A 329 6.96 -13.26 18.61
N ALA A 330 6.57 -13.00 17.36
CA ALA A 330 5.18 -12.81 16.96
C ALA A 330 4.84 -13.55 15.66
N ASP A 331 3.57 -13.94 15.53
CA ASP A 331 3.05 -14.52 14.30
C ASP A 331 2.97 -13.48 13.19
N LEU A 332 3.36 -13.88 11.97
CA LEU A 332 3.29 -13.07 10.77
C LEU A 332 2.15 -13.57 9.88
N TYR A 333 1.17 -12.71 9.64
CA TYR A 333 -0.05 -12.97 8.87
C TYR A 333 0.07 -12.41 7.46
N ASP A 334 -0.36 -13.22 6.47
CA ASP A 334 -0.38 -12.82 5.06
C ASP A 334 -1.74 -12.28 4.65
N HIS A 335 -1.75 -11.11 4.00
CA HIS A 335 -2.95 -10.41 3.59
C HIS A 335 -2.90 -10.04 2.10
N TYR A 336 -4.03 -10.20 1.44
CA TYR A 336 -4.21 -9.93 0.02
C TYR A 336 -5.15 -8.74 -0.22
N GLY A 337 -4.76 -7.89 -1.16
CA GLY A 337 -5.54 -6.77 -1.63
C GLY A 337 -4.87 -6.02 -2.77
N GLN A 338 -5.53 -4.98 -3.25
CA GLN A 338 -5.03 -4.10 -4.32
C GLN A 338 -5.53 -2.67 -4.12
N SER A 339 -4.93 -1.74 -4.89
CA SER A 339 -5.28 -0.31 -4.78
C SER A 339 -6.76 -0.04 -5.03
N GLU A 340 -7.39 -0.84 -5.87
CA GLU A 340 -8.80 -0.77 -6.27
C GLU A 340 -9.78 -1.27 -5.21
N LEU A 341 -9.30 -2.01 -4.22
CA LEU A 341 -10.18 -2.69 -3.24
C LEU A 341 -9.82 -2.34 -1.79
N GLY A 342 -8.56 -1.99 -1.53
CA GLY A 342 -7.96 -2.13 -0.22
C GLY A 342 -7.62 -3.60 0.04
N MET A 343 -7.74 -4.07 1.28
CA MET A 343 -7.44 -5.45 1.67
C MET A 343 -8.72 -6.25 1.78
N VAL A 344 -8.79 -7.38 1.08
CA VAL A 344 -10.04 -8.17 0.92
C VAL A 344 -9.96 -9.57 1.49
N ALA A 345 -8.77 -10.09 1.69
CA ALA A 345 -8.56 -11.43 2.23
C ALA A 345 -7.28 -11.50 3.05
N GLY A 346 -7.21 -12.46 3.94
CA GLY A 346 -6.03 -12.71 4.75
C GLY A 346 -6.24 -13.78 5.79
N GLN A 347 -5.19 -14.03 6.55
CA GLN A 347 -5.27 -14.84 7.76
C GLN A 347 -5.95 -14.01 8.87
N ALA A 348 -6.95 -14.58 9.55
CA ALA A 348 -7.72 -13.90 10.57
C ALA A 348 -7.24 -14.28 11.98
N TRP A 349 -7.22 -13.31 12.89
CA TRP A 349 -6.74 -13.46 14.28
C TRP A 349 -7.66 -14.29 15.15
N ASP A 350 -8.97 -14.17 14.96
CA ASP A 350 -10.00 -14.86 15.73
C ASP A 350 -9.98 -16.38 15.52
N VAL A 351 -9.62 -16.85 14.33
CA VAL A 351 -9.50 -18.28 14.03
C VAL A 351 -8.27 -18.91 14.70
N ALA A 352 -7.18 -18.16 14.80
CA ALA A 352 -5.93 -18.63 15.45
C ALA A 352 -6.07 -18.72 16.98
N SER A 353 -6.87 -17.86 17.60
CA SER A 353 -7.06 -17.84 19.05
C SER A 353 -7.87 -19.04 19.56
N VAL A 354 -8.70 -19.67 18.72
CA VAL A 354 -9.58 -20.80 19.10
C VAL A 354 -8.84 -22.14 19.13
N ALA A 355 -7.73 -22.31 18.40
CA ALA A 355 -7.12 -23.62 18.21
C ALA A 355 -5.64 -23.72 18.66
N GLY A 356 -4.95 -22.63 19.03
CA GLY A 356 -3.50 -22.66 19.27
C GLY A 356 -2.69 -23.06 18.02
N ALA A 357 -3.33 -23.09 16.85
CA ALA A 357 -2.73 -23.41 15.56
C ALA A 357 -2.09 -22.15 14.96
N ALA A 358 -0.98 -22.35 14.25
CA ALA A 358 -0.39 -21.28 13.44
C ALA A 358 -1.39 -20.81 12.40
N PRO A 359 -1.50 -19.50 12.12
CA PRO A 359 -2.37 -18.99 11.08
C PRO A 359 -1.92 -19.56 9.73
N SER A 360 -2.76 -20.40 9.13
CA SER A 360 -2.40 -21.13 7.92
C SER A 360 -3.34 -20.88 6.73
N GLU A 361 -4.49 -20.23 6.96
CA GLU A 361 -5.54 -20.14 5.96
C GLU A 361 -5.89 -18.70 5.63
N VAL A 362 -5.74 -18.32 4.36
CA VAL A 362 -6.22 -17.04 3.84
C VAL A 362 -7.69 -17.19 3.46
N ARG A 363 -8.53 -16.31 3.98
CA ARG A 363 -9.98 -16.25 3.70
C ARG A 363 -10.41 -14.82 3.40
N ALA A 364 -11.58 -14.66 2.79
CA ALA A 364 -12.19 -13.34 2.64
C ALA A 364 -12.44 -12.69 4.00
N PHE A 365 -12.09 -11.41 4.14
CA PHE A 365 -12.44 -10.63 5.32
C PHE A 365 -13.94 -10.33 5.36
N PRO A 366 -14.51 -10.09 6.56
CA PRO A 366 -15.91 -9.65 6.69
C PRO A 366 -16.24 -8.47 5.78
N GLY A 367 -17.38 -8.53 5.10
CA GLY A 367 -17.79 -7.52 4.12
C GLY A 367 -17.32 -7.77 2.69
N TRP A 368 -16.60 -8.86 2.45
CA TRP A 368 -16.14 -9.28 1.12
C TRP A 368 -16.65 -10.67 0.79
N THR A 369 -17.11 -10.85 -0.45
CA THR A 369 -17.46 -12.15 -1.04
C THR A 369 -16.58 -12.36 -2.26
N LEU A 370 -15.69 -13.35 -2.17
CA LEU A 370 -14.75 -13.70 -3.23
C LEU A 370 -15.20 -14.97 -3.95
N ALA A 371 -14.89 -15.05 -5.23
CA ALA A 371 -15.09 -16.23 -6.06
C ALA A 371 -13.90 -16.42 -6.99
N VAL A 372 -13.77 -17.61 -7.54
CA VAL A 372 -12.85 -17.91 -8.63
C VAL A 372 -13.67 -18.23 -9.87
N LEU A 373 -13.41 -17.54 -10.96
CA LEU A 373 -14.13 -17.71 -12.22
C LEU A 373 -13.26 -18.47 -13.22
N ASP A 374 -13.82 -19.46 -13.86
CA ASP A 374 -13.18 -20.10 -15.00
C ASP A 374 -12.93 -19.08 -16.12
N ALA A 375 -11.71 -19.03 -16.63
CA ALA A 375 -11.27 -17.96 -17.54
C ALA A 375 -11.92 -18.04 -18.95
N GLU A 376 -12.45 -19.20 -19.33
CA GLU A 376 -13.06 -19.42 -20.65
C GLU A 376 -14.57 -19.21 -20.59
N THR A 377 -15.22 -19.74 -19.56
CA THR A 377 -16.69 -19.72 -19.43
C THR A 377 -17.20 -18.55 -18.59
N GLY A 378 -16.34 -17.92 -17.77
CA GLY A 378 -16.74 -16.90 -16.79
C GLY A 378 -17.62 -17.41 -15.65
N ARG A 379 -17.78 -18.73 -15.49
CA ARG A 379 -18.58 -19.34 -14.41
C ARG A 379 -17.74 -19.56 -13.17
N GLU A 380 -18.38 -19.52 -12.01
CA GLU A 380 -17.72 -19.86 -10.75
C GLU A 380 -17.19 -21.30 -10.79
N THR A 381 -15.97 -21.49 -10.29
CA THR A 381 -15.31 -22.79 -10.12
C THR A 381 -14.78 -22.93 -8.70
N VAL A 382 -14.85 -24.14 -8.15
CA VAL A 382 -14.34 -24.48 -6.83
C VAL A 382 -13.24 -25.52 -6.98
N GLY A 383 -12.12 -25.34 -6.28
CA GLY A 383 -10.96 -26.22 -6.35
C GLY A 383 -10.14 -26.10 -7.64
N GLY A 384 -10.66 -25.45 -8.69
CA GLY A 384 -9.95 -25.16 -9.93
C GLY A 384 -9.20 -23.83 -9.90
N THR A 385 -8.12 -23.70 -10.70
CA THR A 385 -7.45 -22.41 -10.90
C THR A 385 -8.24 -21.55 -11.87
N GLY A 386 -8.53 -20.30 -11.50
CA GLY A 386 -9.25 -19.35 -12.35
C GLY A 386 -9.00 -17.92 -11.95
N LEU A 387 -9.80 -17.00 -12.48
CA LEU A 387 -9.71 -15.56 -12.20
C LEU A 387 -10.31 -15.24 -10.83
N LEU A 388 -9.54 -14.63 -9.96
CA LEU A 388 -10.04 -14.13 -8.69
C LEU A 388 -10.98 -12.95 -8.93
N ALA A 389 -12.19 -13.03 -8.38
CA ALA A 389 -13.23 -12.04 -8.55
C ALA A 389 -13.91 -11.69 -7.22
N VAL A 390 -14.43 -10.47 -7.15
CA VAL A 390 -15.28 -9.98 -6.06
C VAL A 390 -16.72 -9.97 -6.54
N ASP A 391 -17.64 -10.58 -5.78
CA ASP A 391 -19.10 -10.43 -6.01
C ASP A 391 -19.52 -9.04 -5.51
N VAL A 392 -19.78 -8.14 -6.45
CA VAL A 392 -20.04 -6.72 -6.17
C VAL A 392 -21.31 -6.55 -5.31
N ALA A 393 -22.37 -7.29 -5.63
CA ALA A 393 -23.65 -7.17 -4.92
C ALA A 393 -23.61 -7.75 -3.49
N ARG A 394 -22.75 -8.75 -3.26
CA ARG A 394 -22.60 -9.43 -1.96
C ARG A 394 -21.46 -8.88 -1.12
N SER A 395 -20.76 -7.86 -1.62
CA SER A 395 -19.62 -7.22 -0.92
C SER A 395 -19.96 -5.77 -0.56
N PRO A 396 -20.56 -5.51 0.61
CA PRO A 396 -20.96 -4.16 1.03
C PRO A 396 -19.79 -3.18 1.14
N LEU A 397 -18.57 -3.68 1.21
CA LEU A 397 -17.33 -2.87 1.20
C LEU A 397 -16.79 -2.58 -0.21
N MET A 398 -17.43 -3.10 -1.27
CA MET A 398 -17.01 -2.82 -2.65
C MET A 398 -17.27 -1.36 -3.01
N TRP A 399 -16.22 -0.65 -3.38
CA TRP A 399 -16.29 0.78 -3.65
C TRP A 399 -15.76 1.19 -5.03
N PHE A 400 -14.88 0.40 -5.63
CA PHE A 400 -14.27 0.73 -6.92
C PHE A 400 -15.29 0.62 -8.05
N THR A 401 -15.36 1.67 -8.89
CA THR A 401 -16.31 1.75 -10.02
C THR A 401 -15.61 1.91 -11.38
N GLY A 402 -14.28 2.08 -11.38
CA GLY A 402 -13.50 2.29 -12.60
C GLY A 402 -12.34 3.26 -12.39
N TYR A 403 -11.50 3.41 -13.44
CA TYR A 403 -10.39 4.34 -13.44
C TYR A 403 -10.82 5.71 -13.96
N ALA A 404 -10.18 6.79 -13.46
CA ALA A 404 -10.44 8.14 -13.95
C ALA A 404 -10.07 8.31 -15.44
N GLY A 405 -10.95 8.97 -16.22
CA GLY A 405 -10.72 9.32 -17.62
C GLY A 405 -11.02 8.24 -18.66
N GLY A 406 -11.60 7.11 -18.25
CA GLY A 406 -12.01 6.04 -19.17
C GLY A 406 -13.49 5.74 -19.06
N GLY A 407 -14.19 5.63 -20.20
CA GLY A 407 -15.44 4.87 -20.26
C GLY A 407 -15.24 3.46 -19.71
N VAL A 408 -16.31 2.65 -19.64
CA VAL A 408 -16.29 1.26 -19.11
C VAL A 408 -14.96 0.58 -19.36
N PRO A 409 -14.25 0.07 -18.34
CA PRO A 409 -12.91 -0.48 -18.49
C PRO A 409 -12.90 -1.55 -19.58
N ALA A 410 -12.04 -1.40 -20.58
CA ALA A 410 -11.85 -2.43 -21.58
C ALA A 410 -11.34 -3.72 -20.89
N PRO A 411 -11.79 -4.91 -21.29
CA PRO A 411 -11.52 -6.18 -20.61
C PRO A 411 -10.06 -6.64 -20.53
N LYS A 412 -9.10 -5.81 -20.89
CA LYS A 412 -7.69 -6.25 -21.15
C LYS A 412 -6.62 -5.68 -20.22
N ALA A 413 -6.91 -4.97 -19.15
CA ALA A 413 -5.84 -4.51 -18.26
C ALA A 413 -6.36 -4.28 -16.84
N GLY A 414 -6.07 -5.21 -15.96
CA GLY A 414 -6.08 -5.08 -14.50
C GLY A 414 -7.38 -4.55 -13.89
N GLY A 415 -8.30 -5.43 -13.57
CA GLY A 415 -9.59 -5.15 -12.96
C GLY A 415 -10.67 -4.78 -13.97
N SER A 416 -11.54 -5.74 -14.29
CA SER A 416 -12.66 -5.58 -15.24
C SER A 416 -13.96 -6.03 -14.57
N PHE A 417 -15.05 -5.31 -14.85
CA PHE A 417 -16.38 -5.78 -14.49
C PHE A 417 -16.89 -6.77 -15.56
N LEU A 418 -17.36 -7.93 -15.12
CA LEU A 418 -17.96 -8.96 -15.96
C LEU A 418 -19.43 -9.16 -15.60
N GLN A 419 -20.18 -9.75 -16.52
CA GLN A 419 -21.59 -10.12 -16.34
C GLN A 419 -22.42 -8.93 -15.80
N GLU A 420 -22.46 -7.83 -16.58
CA GLU A 420 -23.25 -6.63 -16.27
C GLU A 420 -22.89 -5.98 -14.92
N GLY A 421 -21.63 -6.13 -14.48
CA GLY A 421 -21.14 -5.56 -13.23
C GLY A 421 -21.27 -6.46 -12.01
N ARG A 422 -21.74 -7.70 -12.15
CA ARG A 422 -21.82 -8.66 -11.04
C ARG A 422 -20.46 -8.96 -10.43
N TRP A 423 -19.44 -9.13 -11.27
CA TRP A 423 -18.10 -9.50 -10.85
C TRP A 423 -17.09 -8.41 -11.15
N PHE A 424 -16.32 -8.04 -10.16
CA PHE A 424 -15.06 -7.32 -10.37
C PHE A 424 -13.91 -8.33 -10.40
N VAL A 425 -13.25 -8.47 -11.56
CA VAL A 425 -12.11 -9.37 -11.74
C VAL A 425 -10.82 -8.66 -11.40
N THR A 426 -10.05 -9.21 -10.47
CA THR A 426 -8.85 -8.57 -9.91
C THR A 426 -7.65 -8.58 -10.86
N GLY A 427 -7.67 -9.45 -11.89
CA GLY A 427 -6.54 -9.74 -12.76
C GLY A 427 -5.51 -10.69 -12.14
N ASP A 428 -5.80 -11.21 -10.93
CA ASP A 428 -5.02 -12.27 -10.31
C ASP A 428 -5.68 -13.64 -10.52
N LEU A 429 -4.86 -14.68 -10.53
CA LEU A 429 -5.30 -16.06 -10.54
C LEU A 429 -5.30 -16.62 -9.13
N ALA A 430 -6.30 -17.43 -8.83
CA ALA A 430 -6.42 -18.06 -7.53
C ALA A 430 -7.10 -19.43 -7.62
N VAL A 431 -7.04 -20.16 -6.53
CA VAL A 431 -7.87 -21.33 -6.21
C VAL A 431 -8.67 -20.97 -4.96
N LEU A 432 -9.97 -21.19 -4.98
CA LEU A 432 -10.83 -21.15 -3.80
C LEU A 432 -11.34 -22.57 -3.58
N ASP A 433 -11.00 -23.16 -2.45
CA ASP A 433 -11.41 -24.54 -2.14
C ASP A 433 -12.80 -24.61 -1.48
N ASP A 434 -13.30 -25.85 -1.29
CA ASP A 434 -14.61 -26.13 -0.68
C ASP A 434 -14.72 -25.60 0.77
N ALA A 435 -13.60 -25.42 1.45
CA ALA A 435 -13.55 -24.86 2.80
C ALA A 435 -13.48 -23.31 2.80
N GLY A 436 -13.50 -22.66 1.63
CA GLY A 436 -13.39 -21.21 1.48
C GLY A 436 -11.97 -20.67 1.68
N ARG A 437 -10.94 -21.51 1.57
CA ARG A 437 -9.53 -21.08 1.64
C ARG A 437 -9.09 -20.57 0.28
N LEU A 438 -8.48 -19.40 0.28
CA LEU A 438 -7.99 -18.71 -0.92
C LEU A 438 -6.49 -18.93 -1.09
N HIS A 439 -6.10 -19.37 -2.26
CA HIS A 439 -4.69 -19.52 -2.66
C HIS A 439 -4.44 -18.66 -3.91
N VAL A 440 -3.82 -17.48 -3.72
CA VAL A 440 -3.45 -16.59 -4.82
C VAL A 440 -2.23 -17.17 -5.54
N ARG A 441 -2.29 -17.29 -6.87
CA ARG A 441 -1.26 -17.91 -7.72
C ARG A 441 -0.42 -16.90 -8.49
N GLY A 442 -0.84 -15.64 -8.53
CA GLY A 442 -0.14 -14.55 -9.21
C GLY A 442 -0.99 -13.83 -10.25
N ARG A 443 -0.35 -12.96 -11.03
CA ARG A 443 -1.03 -12.15 -12.05
C ARG A 443 -1.37 -12.97 -13.30
N GLN A 444 -2.55 -12.76 -13.86
CA GLN A 444 -2.94 -13.33 -15.15
C GLN A 444 -1.98 -12.87 -16.27
N ASP A 445 -1.57 -11.60 -16.25
CA ASP A 445 -0.70 -10.99 -17.25
C ASP A 445 0.76 -11.48 -17.17
N ASP A 446 1.16 -12.08 -16.06
CA ASP A 446 2.50 -12.60 -15.81
C ASP A 446 2.62 -14.11 -16.08
N LEU A 447 1.51 -14.78 -16.42
CA LEU A 447 1.54 -16.22 -16.74
C LEU A 447 2.48 -16.51 -17.89
N ILE A 448 3.27 -17.55 -17.72
CA ILE A 448 4.16 -18.11 -18.73
C ILE A 448 3.42 -19.26 -19.40
N VAL A 449 3.17 -19.15 -20.71
CA VAL A 449 2.46 -20.19 -21.47
C VAL A 449 3.48 -21.05 -22.23
N MET A 450 3.95 -22.10 -21.58
CA MET A 450 4.96 -23.00 -22.14
C MET A 450 4.34 -24.34 -22.57
N ALA A 451 4.32 -24.60 -23.86
CA ALA A 451 3.81 -25.87 -24.44
C ALA A 451 2.38 -26.23 -23.92
N GLY A 452 1.51 -25.24 -23.76
CA GLY A 452 0.15 -25.39 -23.24
C GLY A 452 0.01 -25.38 -21.71
N TYR A 453 1.11 -25.42 -20.98
CA TYR A 453 1.10 -25.28 -19.51
C TYR A 453 1.08 -23.80 -19.11
N ARG A 454 0.21 -23.44 -18.18
CA ARG A 454 0.13 -22.10 -17.57
C ARG A 454 0.93 -22.12 -16.26
N ILE A 455 2.06 -21.43 -16.23
CA ILE A 455 3.02 -21.46 -15.12
C ILE A 455 3.05 -20.09 -14.47
N GLY A 456 2.78 -20.03 -13.17
CA GLY A 456 2.88 -18.81 -12.38
C GLY A 456 4.34 -18.50 -12.01
N PRO A 457 4.87 -17.31 -12.35
CA PRO A 457 6.25 -16.96 -12.03
C PRO A 457 6.50 -16.90 -10.52
N THR A 458 5.53 -16.49 -9.73
CA THR A 458 5.65 -16.30 -8.27
C THR A 458 5.96 -17.61 -7.54
N GLU A 459 5.39 -18.74 -7.95
CA GLU A 459 5.69 -20.04 -7.35
C GLU A 459 7.16 -20.42 -7.56
N ILE A 460 7.69 -20.15 -8.76
CA ILE A 460 9.09 -20.42 -9.10
C ILE A 460 10.02 -19.49 -8.32
N GLU A 461 9.68 -18.19 -8.24
CA GLU A 461 10.42 -17.21 -7.47
C GLU A 461 10.53 -17.63 -5.99
N SER A 462 9.42 -18.07 -5.40
CA SER A 462 9.40 -18.54 -4.01
C SER A 462 10.33 -19.73 -3.79
N ILE A 463 10.29 -20.72 -4.68
CA ILE A 463 11.16 -21.90 -4.61
C ILE A 463 12.64 -21.54 -4.81
N LEU A 464 12.95 -20.67 -5.76
CA LEU A 464 14.32 -20.21 -5.98
C LEU A 464 14.89 -19.48 -4.77
N MET A 465 14.05 -18.69 -4.07
CA MET A 465 14.44 -17.96 -2.86
C MET A 465 14.63 -18.85 -1.62
N GLU A 466 14.20 -20.11 -1.64
CA GLU A 466 14.53 -21.10 -0.59
C GLU A 466 16.01 -21.54 -0.66
N HIS A 467 16.67 -21.35 -1.79
CA HIS A 467 18.06 -21.74 -1.95
C HIS A 467 18.99 -20.75 -1.23
N PRO A 468 19.95 -21.21 -0.36
CA PRO A 468 20.79 -20.32 0.44
C PRO A 468 21.71 -19.39 -0.36
N ALA A 469 21.97 -19.73 -1.62
CA ALA A 469 22.75 -18.91 -2.53
C ALA A 469 21.92 -17.82 -3.24
N VAL A 470 20.61 -17.70 -2.98
CA VAL A 470 19.70 -16.75 -3.64
C VAL A 470 19.23 -15.70 -2.65
N SER A 471 19.50 -14.43 -2.96
CA SER A 471 18.98 -13.28 -2.20
C SER A 471 17.63 -12.82 -2.72
N GLU A 472 17.49 -12.72 -4.04
CA GLU A 472 16.24 -12.35 -4.71
C GLU A 472 16.11 -13.12 -6.03
N ALA A 473 14.87 -13.35 -6.46
CA ALA A 473 14.56 -13.95 -7.75
C ALA A 473 13.42 -13.22 -8.45
N GLY A 474 13.53 -13.02 -9.75
CA GLY A 474 12.48 -12.55 -10.63
C GLY A 474 12.34 -13.48 -11.82
N VAL A 475 11.12 -13.91 -12.12
CA VAL A 475 10.84 -14.88 -13.17
C VAL A 475 9.91 -14.29 -14.22
N THR A 476 10.20 -14.54 -15.48
CA THR A 476 9.41 -14.06 -16.62
C THR A 476 9.37 -15.09 -17.75
N ALA A 477 8.52 -14.83 -18.73
CA ALA A 477 8.51 -15.57 -19.99
C ALA A 477 9.60 -15.06 -20.93
N ALA A 478 10.27 -15.97 -21.63
CA ALA A 478 11.11 -15.65 -22.78
C ALA A 478 10.60 -16.41 -24.03
N PRO A 479 10.65 -15.81 -25.22
CA PRO A 479 10.24 -16.49 -26.43
C PRO A 479 11.09 -17.75 -26.71
N ASP A 480 10.44 -18.83 -27.19
CA ASP A 480 11.06 -20.08 -27.58
C ASP A 480 10.37 -20.62 -28.85
N SER A 481 11.17 -20.95 -29.88
CA SER A 481 10.67 -21.37 -31.20
C SER A 481 9.92 -22.70 -31.18
N LEU A 482 10.17 -23.56 -30.19
CA LEU A 482 9.55 -24.89 -30.09
C LEU A 482 8.40 -24.91 -29.09
N ARG A 483 8.45 -24.08 -28.03
CA ARG A 483 7.51 -24.13 -26.90
C ARG A 483 6.61 -22.92 -26.81
N GLY A 484 6.76 -21.94 -27.72
CA GLY A 484 6.14 -20.64 -27.65
C GLY A 484 6.85 -19.74 -26.62
N GLU A 485 6.79 -20.11 -25.37
CA GLU A 485 7.51 -19.44 -24.28
C GLU A 485 8.28 -20.47 -23.42
N VAL A 486 9.31 -19.99 -22.73
CA VAL A 486 10.03 -20.73 -21.69
C VAL A 486 10.20 -19.88 -20.45
N VAL A 487 10.34 -20.54 -19.32
CA VAL A 487 10.65 -19.89 -18.05
C VAL A 487 12.07 -19.36 -18.05
N GLU A 488 12.23 -18.09 -17.76
CA GLU A 488 13.51 -17.40 -17.60
C GLU A 488 13.58 -16.77 -16.22
N ALA A 489 14.68 -16.99 -15.48
CA ALA A 489 14.89 -16.51 -14.13
C ALA A 489 16.07 -15.54 -14.07
N TYR A 490 15.87 -14.45 -13.34
CA TYR A 490 16.89 -13.47 -12.97
C TYR A 490 17.12 -13.56 -11.47
N VAL A 491 18.33 -13.90 -11.09
CA VAL A 491 18.69 -14.22 -9.69
C VAL A 491 19.73 -13.25 -9.18
N VAL A 492 19.44 -12.61 -8.05
CA VAL A 492 20.42 -11.87 -7.27
C VAL A 492 21.06 -12.86 -6.29
N PRO A 493 22.35 -13.17 -6.43
CA PRO A 493 23.01 -14.12 -5.55
C PRO A 493 23.20 -13.55 -4.14
N ALA A 494 23.27 -14.42 -3.14
CA ALA A 494 23.68 -14.04 -1.80
C ALA A 494 25.15 -13.55 -1.81
N PRO A 495 25.56 -12.64 -0.90
CA PRO A 495 26.89 -11.98 -0.95
C PRO A 495 28.10 -12.92 -1.02
N SER A 496 27.99 -14.15 -0.50
CA SER A 496 29.05 -15.15 -0.48
C SER A 496 28.86 -16.28 -1.52
N ALA A 497 27.83 -16.20 -2.37
CA ALA A 497 27.49 -17.26 -3.29
C ALA A 497 28.38 -17.22 -4.55
N ALA A 498 28.96 -18.36 -4.90
CA ALA A 498 29.64 -18.53 -6.18
C ALA A 498 28.59 -18.71 -7.28
N THR A 499 28.61 -17.84 -8.29
CA THR A 499 27.76 -17.94 -9.46
C THR A 499 28.40 -18.80 -10.54
N GLY A 500 27.59 -19.55 -11.31
CA GLY A 500 28.09 -20.36 -12.41
C GLY A 500 27.18 -21.53 -12.79
N PRO A 501 27.62 -22.40 -13.73
CA PRO A 501 26.80 -23.51 -14.23
C PRO A 501 26.34 -24.50 -13.14
N ALA A 502 27.14 -24.70 -12.08
CA ALA A 502 26.79 -25.57 -10.97
C ALA A 502 25.55 -25.04 -10.22
N LEU A 503 25.55 -23.75 -9.83
CA LEU A 503 24.41 -23.13 -9.17
C LEU A 503 23.17 -23.10 -10.08
N VAL A 504 23.35 -22.88 -11.40
CA VAL A 504 22.22 -22.97 -12.34
C VAL A 504 21.58 -24.34 -12.31
N ALA A 505 22.39 -25.41 -12.34
CA ALA A 505 21.90 -26.78 -12.29
C ALA A 505 21.17 -27.10 -10.96
N GLU A 506 21.68 -26.62 -9.83
CA GLU A 506 21.06 -26.76 -8.52
C GLU A 506 19.69 -26.06 -8.46
N LEU A 507 19.60 -24.81 -8.91
CA LEU A 507 18.35 -24.04 -8.95
C LEU A 507 17.31 -24.68 -9.88
N GLN A 508 17.74 -25.17 -11.06
CA GLN A 508 16.87 -25.91 -11.98
C GLN A 508 16.36 -27.22 -11.36
N ALA A 509 17.24 -27.97 -10.69
CA ALA A 509 16.88 -29.21 -10.02
C ALA A 509 15.92 -28.96 -8.85
N LEU A 510 16.13 -27.91 -8.08
CA LEU A 510 15.26 -27.50 -6.98
C LEU A 510 13.83 -27.27 -7.48
N VAL A 511 13.64 -26.47 -8.52
CA VAL A 511 12.31 -26.19 -9.08
C VAL A 511 11.69 -27.45 -9.69
N LYS A 512 12.47 -28.28 -10.40
CA LYS A 512 11.98 -29.57 -10.95
C LYS A 512 11.42 -30.47 -9.85
N THR A 513 12.11 -30.55 -8.74
CA THR A 513 11.77 -31.44 -7.62
C THR A 513 10.59 -30.93 -6.81
N ARG A 514 10.54 -29.62 -6.57
CA ARG A 514 9.56 -29.00 -5.68
C ARG A 514 8.25 -28.60 -6.37
N LEU A 515 8.31 -28.26 -7.66
CA LEU A 515 7.13 -27.83 -8.41
C LEU A 515 6.76 -28.81 -9.53
N SER A 516 7.51 -28.83 -10.61
CA SER A 516 7.29 -29.81 -11.70
C SER A 516 8.45 -29.85 -12.69
N ALA A 517 8.55 -30.97 -13.39
CA ALA A 517 9.53 -31.16 -14.47
C ALA A 517 9.33 -30.19 -15.67
N HIS A 518 8.21 -29.50 -15.74
CA HIS A 518 7.90 -28.55 -16.81
C HIS A 518 8.15 -27.08 -16.39
N ALA A 519 8.07 -26.76 -15.10
CA ALA A 519 8.10 -25.39 -14.61
C ALA A 519 9.50 -24.82 -14.33
N TYR A 520 10.57 -25.60 -14.45
CA TYR A 520 11.90 -25.10 -14.12
C TYR A 520 12.41 -24.05 -15.11
N PRO A 521 13.18 -23.04 -14.67
CA PRO A 521 13.73 -22.03 -15.55
C PRO A 521 14.71 -22.65 -16.55
N ARG A 522 14.48 -22.39 -17.84
CA ARG A 522 15.36 -22.86 -18.93
C ARG A 522 16.61 -22.00 -19.04
N ARG A 523 16.48 -20.73 -18.64
CA ARG A 523 17.58 -19.77 -18.58
C ARG A 523 17.62 -19.18 -17.19
N VAL A 524 18.84 -19.03 -16.64
CA VAL A 524 19.07 -18.38 -15.35
C VAL A 524 20.16 -17.33 -15.54
N HIS A 525 19.83 -16.09 -15.24
CA HIS A 525 20.74 -14.95 -15.31
C HIS A 525 21.06 -14.46 -13.90
N PHE A 526 22.35 -14.31 -13.61
CA PHE A 526 22.78 -13.68 -12.37
C PHE A 526 22.90 -12.18 -12.57
N VAL A 527 22.22 -11.41 -11.74
CA VAL A 527 22.15 -9.94 -11.80
C VAL A 527 22.51 -9.34 -10.44
N THR A 528 22.97 -8.10 -10.44
CA THR A 528 23.31 -7.38 -9.20
C THR A 528 22.10 -6.84 -8.48
N ALA A 529 21.02 -6.56 -9.22
CA ALA A 529 19.74 -6.10 -8.68
C ALA A 529 18.61 -6.40 -9.66
N LEU A 530 17.39 -6.60 -9.15
CA LEU A 530 16.18 -6.70 -9.96
C LEU A 530 15.56 -5.31 -10.19
N PRO A 531 14.98 -5.05 -11.38
CA PRO A 531 14.20 -3.85 -11.60
C PRO A 531 12.94 -3.89 -10.72
N LYS A 532 12.73 -2.83 -9.94
CA LYS A 532 11.60 -2.74 -9.00
C LYS A 532 10.72 -1.54 -9.28
N THR A 533 9.47 -1.64 -8.85
CA THR A 533 8.57 -0.50 -8.72
C THR A 533 8.97 0.35 -7.52
N ASP A 534 8.43 1.56 -7.41
CA ASP A 534 8.65 2.44 -6.27
C ASP A 534 8.16 1.83 -4.94
N SER A 535 7.22 0.87 -5.02
CA SER A 535 6.75 0.07 -3.88
C SER A 535 7.61 -1.15 -3.56
N GLY A 536 8.71 -1.38 -4.29
CA GLY A 536 9.63 -2.50 -4.08
C GLY A 536 9.33 -3.78 -4.86
N LYS A 537 8.21 -3.85 -5.60
CA LYS A 537 7.81 -5.04 -6.38
C LYS A 537 8.67 -5.20 -7.63
N VAL A 538 9.00 -6.45 -7.98
CA VAL A 538 9.73 -6.76 -9.22
C VAL A 538 8.93 -6.33 -10.45
N ARG A 539 9.55 -5.54 -11.32
CA ARG A 539 8.97 -5.11 -12.62
C ARG A 539 9.27 -6.16 -13.68
N ARG A 540 8.45 -7.23 -13.75
CA ARG A 540 8.67 -8.33 -14.71
C ARG A 540 8.67 -7.88 -16.16
N ALA A 541 7.88 -6.86 -16.51
CA ALA A 541 7.94 -6.28 -17.86
C ALA A 541 9.32 -5.71 -18.22
N ALA A 542 10.10 -5.24 -17.26
CA ALA A 542 11.46 -4.76 -17.48
C ALA A 542 12.53 -5.88 -17.47
N LEU A 543 12.14 -7.11 -17.15
CA LEU A 543 12.97 -8.32 -17.31
C LEU A 543 12.79 -8.94 -18.70
N ARG A 544 11.68 -8.68 -19.38
CA ARG A 544 11.44 -9.07 -20.78
C ARG A 544 12.25 -8.11 -21.65
N GLY A 545 13.44 -8.48 -22.01
CA GLY A 545 14.38 -7.69 -22.81
C GLY A 545 13.87 -7.32 -24.20
#